data_0f826d094fd8101b59fcd5b2f1840ddc
#
_entry.id   0f826d094fd8101b59fcd5b2f1840ddc
#
_cell.length_a   1.000
_cell.length_b   1.000
_cell.length_c   1.000
_cell.angle_alpha   90.00
_cell.angle_beta   90.00
_cell.angle_gamma   90.00
#
_symmetry.space_group_name_H-M   'P 1'
#
loop_
_entity.id
_entity.type
_entity.pdbx_description
1 polymer ?
#
loop_
_entity_poly.entity_id
_entity_poly.type
_entity_poly.pdbx_seq_one_letter_code
_entity_poly.pdbx_strand_id
1 'polypeptide(L)'
;MKKIVGVRFRKPGKVYFFDPDKLNIEKGQKVIVETSQGQEIGNVTTGVREIEESSLTAPLKKVIRIATPKDIQIDEANREKEKEAFKIAQEKIKKYKLDMNLTEVEYKFDNSKIIFFFTADGRIDFRELVKDLAAVFRTRIELRQIGVRDEVKKIGGNGVCGRELCCCSFLDNFEAVSIKMAKEQNVSLNPSKISGNCGRLMCCLKYEQNVYEDKLKRLPKIGAIVKTEDGEGTVDSIQTLKEIIRVKFKDGDDTFYKRYPASEVKIIKNIGREEIDPEEKEHAKELAELEKLEKLDERAKSDDDDI
;
A
#
# COMPACT_ATOMS: atom_id res chain seq x y z
N MET A 1 -16.01 -17.55 -22.27
CA MET A 1 -15.29 -16.26 -22.13
C MET A 1 -16.27 -15.14 -21.84
N LYS A 2 -15.97 -14.25 -20.91
CA LYS A 2 -16.79 -13.06 -20.62
C LYS A 2 -16.01 -11.81 -20.96
N LYS A 3 -16.69 -10.80 -21.49
CA LYS A 3 -16.10 -9.47 -21.75
C LYS A 3 -16.06 -8.69 -20.46
N ILE A 4 -14.95 -8.02 -20.20
CA ILE A 4 -14.77 -7.13 -19.06
C ILE A 4 -14.19 -5.79 -19.48
N VAL A 5 -14.50 -4.76 -18.71
CA VAL A 5 -13.90 -3.44 -18.82
C VAL A 5 -13.41 -2.98 -17.45
N GLY A 6 -12.20 -2.44 -17.39
CA GLY A 6 -11.62 -1.93 -16.14
C GLY A 6 -11.98 -0.47 -15.91
N VAL A 7 -12.63 -0.17 -14.81
CA VAL A 7 -13.10 1.16 -14.43
C VAL A 7 -12.43 1.60 -13.13
N ARG A 8 -11.97 2.83 -13.07
CA ARG A 8 -11.41 3.47 -11.87
C ARG A 8 -12.25 4.69 -11.52
N PHE A 9 -12.69 4.77 -10.27
CA PHE A 9 -13.53 5.88 -9.78
C PHE A 9 -12.72 7.11 -9.44
N ARG A 10 -11.62 6.94 -8.69
CA ARG A 10 -10.73 8.04 -8.27
C ARG A 10 -9.26 7.66 -8.43
N LYS A 11 -8.37 8.64 -8.52
CA LYS A 11 -6.92 8.47 -8.45
C LYS A 11 -6.41 9.06 -7.14
N PRO A 12 -5.56 8.33 -6.41
CA PRO A 12 -5.21 6.92 -6.58
C PRO A 12 -6.36 6.00 -6.21
N GLY A 13 -6.51 4.85 -6.88
CA GLY A 13 -7.60 3.92 -6.59
C GLY A 13 -7.52 2.63 -7.39
N LYS A 14 -8.15 1.59 -6.84
CA LYS A 14 -8.23 0.26 -7.45
C LYS A 14 -9.03 0.30 -8.75
N VAL A 15 -8.64 -0.54 -9.70
CA VAL A 15 -9.41 -0.79 -10.91
C VAL A 15 -10.41 -1.91 -10.63
N TYR A 16 -11.68 -1.64 -10.88
CA TYR A 16 -12.76 -2.62 -10.76
C TYR A 16 -13.20 -3.09 -12.12
N PHE A 17 -13.57 -4.34 -12.23
CA PHE A 17 -14.01 -4.92 -13.50
C PHE A 17 -15.53 -5.01 -13.58
N PHE A 18 -16.07 -4.57 -14.72
CA PHE A 18 -17.50 -4.56 -15.02
C PHE A 18 -17.78 -5.25 -16.34
N ASP A 19 -19.01 -5.72 -16.51
CA ASP A 19 -19.51 -6.24 -17.78
C ASP A 19 -19.91 -5.06 -18.69
N PRO A 20 -19.26 -4.89 -19.86
CA PRO A 20 -19.62 -3.84 -20.81
C PRO A 20 -20.96 -4.07 -21.50
N ASP A 21 -21.58 -5.25 -21.35
CA ASP A 21 -22.80 -5.70 -22.04
C ASP A 21 -22.66 -5.50 -23.58
N LYS A 22 -23.53 -4.70 -24.19
CA LYS A 22 -23.53 -4.41 -25.62
C LYS A 22 -22.86 -3.08 -25.97
N LEU A 23 -22.29 -2.39 -24.97
CA LEU A 23 -21.70 -1.07 -25.16
C LEU A 23 -20.31 -1.18 -25.78
N ASN A 24 -20.06 -0.34 -26.79
CA ASN A 24 -18.71 -0.16 -27.32
C ASN A 24 -17.98 0.88 -26.47
N ILE A 25 -17.15 0.41 -25.56
CA ILE A 25 -16.48 1.25 -24.56
C ILE A 25 -14.99 1.31 -24.87
N GLU A 26 -14.47 2.52 -24.99
CA GLU A 26 -13.07 2.78 -25.27
C GLU A 26 -12.31 3.24 -24.01
N LYS A 27 -11.01 2.98 -24.00
CA LYS A 27 -10.13 3.46 -22.92
C LYS A 27 -10.14 4.99 -22.86
N GLY A 28 -10.28 5.54 -21.64
CA GLY A 28 -10.32 6.99 -21.41
C GLY A 28 -11.73 7.57 -21.32
N GLN A 29 -12.74 6.85 -21.77
CA GLN A 29 -14.14 7.29 -21.64
C GLN A 29 -14.58 7.24 -20.17
N LYS A 30 -15.55 8.09 -19.81
CA LYS A 30 -16.26 8.01 -18.53
C LYS A 30 -17.53 7.19 -18.70
N VAL A 31 -17.82 6.33 -17.75
CA VAL A 31 -18.99 5.45 -17.72
C VAL A 31 -19.74 5.55 -16.40
N ILE A 32 -21.05 5.34 -16.45
CA ILE A 32 -21.87 5.17 -15.27
C ILE A 32 -22.02 3.67 -15.01
N VAL A 33 -21.68 3.23 -13.80
CA VAL A 33 -21.75 1.84 -13.38
C VAL A 33 -22.62 1.69 -12.14
N GLU A 34 -23.19 0.52 -11.95
CA GLU A 34 -23.87 0.18 -10.73
C GLU A 34 -22.90 -0.45 -9.74
N THR A 35 -22.86 0.09 -8.52
CA THR A 35 -22.06 -0.45 -7.41
C THR A 35 -22.94 -0.97 -6.29
N SER A 36 -22.39 -1.56 -5.24
CA SER A 36 -23.14 -1.91 -4.02
C SER A 36 -23.69 -0.68 -3.29
N GLN A 37 -23.11 0.49 -3.59
CA GLN A 37 -23.45 1.76 -2.93
C GLN A 37 -24.24 2.73 -3.82
N GLY A 38 -24.75 2.26 -4.96
CA GLY A 38 -25.49 3.05 -5.93
C GLY A 38 -24.74 3.28 -7.24
N GLN A 39 -25.27 4.19 -8.06
CA GLN A 39 -24.65 4.55 -9.33
C GLN A 39 -23.43 5.45 -9.10
N GLU A 40 -22.36 5.16 -9.82
CA GLU A 40 -21.12 5.94 -9.77
C GLU A 40 -20.56 6.19 -11.17
N ILE A 41 -19.89 7.33 -11.31
CA ILE A 41 -19.15 7.65 -12.53
C ILE A 41 -17.70 7.23 -12.38
N GLY A 42 -17.16 6.54 -13.38
CA GLY A 42 -15.77 6.10 -13.38
C GLY A 42 -15.08 6.28 -14.72
N ASN A 43 -13.74 6.30 -14.69
CA ASN A 43 -12.91 6.39 -15.87
C ASN A 43 -12.50 5.00 -16.33
N VAL A 44 -12.66 4.70 -17.60
CA VAL A 44 -12.22 3.45 -18.22
C VAL A 44 -10.70 3.46 -18.37
N THR A 45 -10.05 2.55 -17.66
CA THR A 45 -8.58 2.44 -17.64
C THR A 45 -8.07 1.38 -18.60
N THR A 46 -8.86 0.31 -18.81
CA THR A 46 -8.55 -0.76 -19.75
C THR A 46 -9.73 -0.92 -20.70
N GLY A 47 -9.47 -1.01 -22.00
CA GLY A 47 -10.50 -1.33 -22.97
C GLY A 47 -11.14 -2.70 -22.73
N VAL A 48 -12.16 -3.05 -23.50
CA VAL A 48 -12.85 -4.33 -23.40
C VAL A 48 -11.85 -5.48 -23.64
N ARG A 49 -11.82 -6.44 -22.72
CA ARG A 49 -11.00 -7.67 -22.80
C ARG A 49 -11.87 -8.89 -22.54
N GLU A 50 -11.46 -10.01 -23.11
CA GLU A 50 -12.09 -11.30 -22.83
C GLU A 50 -11.26 -12.04 -21.77
N ILE A 51 -11.94 -12.59 -20.77
CA ILE A 51 -11.34 -13.43 -19.73
C ILE A 51 -12.13 -14.72 -19.58
N GLU A 52 -11.49 -15.74 -19.03
CA GLU A 52 -12.17 -16.99 -18.67
C GLU A 52 -13.08 -16.76 -17.47
N GLU A 53 -14.27 -17.36 -17.51
CA GLU A 53 -15.26 -17.22 -16.44
C GLU A 53 -14.77 -17.78 -15.09
N SER A 54 -13.90 -18.79 -15.15
CA SER A 54 -13.22 -19.37 -13.98
C SER A 54 -12.31 -18.41 -13.21
N SER A 55 -11.87 -17.35 -13.84
CA SER A 55 -11.01 -16.32 -13.22
C SER A 55 -11.78 -15.26 -12.44
N LEU A 56 -13.12 -15.32 -12.46
CA LEU A 56 -13.98 -14.36 -11.76
C LEU A 56 -14.29 -14.87 -10.35
N THR A 57 -13.94 -14.08 -9.35
CA THR A 57 -14.24 -14.37 -7.93
C THR A 57 -15.68 -14.01 -7.52
N ALA A 58 -16.35 -13.15 -8.32
CA ALA A 58 -17.73 -12.72 -8.06
C ALA A 58 -18.45 -12.36 -9.37
N PRO A 59 -19.80 -12.38 -9.40
CA PRO A 59 -20.56 -11.96 -10.58
C PRO A 59 -20.28 -10.50 -10.93
N LEU A 60 -19.98 -10.24 -12.22
CA LEU A 60 -19.71 -8.90 -12.71
C LEU A 60 -20.98 -8.05 -12.69
N LYS A 61 -20.90 -6.85 -12.15
CA LYS A 61 -21.91 -5.82 -12.31
C LYS A 61 -21.79 -5.17 -13.69
N LYS A 62 -22.90 -4.68 -14.23
CA LYS A 62 -22.94 -4.10 -15.58
C LYS A 62 -22.55 -2.64 -15.60
N VAL A 63 -21.97 -2.22 -16.72
CA VAL A 63 -21.92 -0.80 -17.09
C VAL A 63 -23.33 -0.40 -17.53
N ILE A 64 -23.91 0.62 -16.90
CA ILE A 64 -25.26 1.10 -17.24
C ILE A 64 -25.25 1.83 -18.57
N ARG A 65 -24.33 2.78 -18.75
CA ARG A 65 -24.17 3.57 -19.96
C ARG A 65 -22.87 4.36 -19.99
N ILE A 66 -22.52 4.86 -21.14
CA ILE A 66 -21.45 5.85 -21.28
C ILE A 66 -21.93 7.18 -20.69
N ALA A 67 -21.04 7.89 -20.00
CA ALA A 67 -21.35 9.17 -19.37
C ALA A 67 -21.65 10.25 -20.43
N THR A 68 -22.72 11.00 -20.24
CA THR A 68 -23.07 12.15 -21.08
C THR A 68 -22.30 13.40 -20.61
N PRO A 69 -22.22 14.46 -21.43
CA PRO A 69 -21.65 15.74 -21.00
C PRO A 69 -22.30 16.31 -19.72
N LYS A 70 -23.59 16.08 -19.53
CA LYS A 70 -24.31 16.47 -18.28
C LYS A 70 -23.79 15.72 -17.05
N ASP A 71 -23.51 14.41 -17.19
CA ASP A 71 -22.96 13.60 -16.10
C ASP A 71 -21.57 14.10 -15.69
N ILE A 72 -20.76 14.49 -16.68
CA ILE A 72 -19.44 15.06 -16.43
C ILE A 72 -19.54 16.37 -15.68
N GLN A 73 -20.47 17.25 -16.07
CA GLN A 73 -20.72 18.52 -15.36
C GLN A 73 -21.18 18.29 -13.92
N ILE A 74 -22.04 17.28 -13.68
CA ILE A 74 -22.47 16.91 -12.32
C ILE A 74 -21.27 16.42 -11.49
N ASP A 75 -20.41 15.56 -12.05
CA ASP A 75 -19.18 15.07 -11.39
C ASP A 75 -18.25 16.25 -11.02
N GLU A 76 -18.04 17.19 -11.94
CA GLU A 76 -17.23 18.37 -11.69
C GLU A 76 -17.83 19.30 -10.63
N ALA A 77 -19.14 19.55 -10.70
CA ALA A 77 -19.84 20.34 -9.69
C ALA A 77 -19.78 19.68 -8.31
N ASN A 78 -19.90 18.35 -8.23
CA ASN A 78 -19.76 17.62 -6.96
C ASN A 78 -18.36 17.76 -6.39
N ARG A 79 -17.30 17.71 -7.21
CA ARG A 79 -15.91 17.92 -6.75
C ARG A 79 -15.68 19.32 -6.16
N GLU A 80 -16.32 20.35 -6.70
CA GLU A 80 -16.24 21.70 -6.09
C GLU A 80 -16.97 21.72 -4.75
N LYS A 81 -18.18 21.14 -4.66
CA LYS A 81 -18.92 21.00 -3.39
C LYS A 81 -18.12 20.20 -2.34
N GLU A 82 -17.37 19.17 -2.74
CA GLU A 82 -16.49 18.38 -1.86
C GLU A 82 -15.43 19.27 -1.18
N LYS A 83 -14.84 20.19 -1.94
CA LYS A 83 -13.85 21.14 -1.40
C LYS A 83 -14.43 22.10 -0.38
N GLU A 84 -15.65 22.58 -0.64
CA GLU A 84 -16.38 23.45 0.30
C GLU A 84 -16.80 22.68 1.55
N ALA A 85 -17.35 21.48 1.35
CA ALA A 85 -17.77 20.61 2.44
C ALA A 85 -16.60 20.20 3.34
N PHE A 86 -15.42 19.99 2.76
CA PHE A 86 -14.20 19.72 3.52
C PHE A 86 -13.83 20.86 4.47
N LYS A 87 -13.85 22.10 3.98
CA LYS A 87 -13.55 23.29 4.82
C LYS A 87 -14.55 23.44 5.95
N ILE A 88 -15.85 23.34 5.64
CA ILE A 88 -16.92 23.44 6.65
C ILE A 88 -16.80 22.35 7.71
N ALA A 89 -16.54 21.10 7.29
CA ALA A 89 -16.38 20.00 8.23
C ALA A 89 -15.13 20.17 9.11
N GLN A 90 -14.03 20.65 8.55
CA GLN A 90 -12.81 20.91 9.30
C GLN A 90 -13.00 22.00 10.39
N GLU A 91 -13.75 23.07 10.08
CA GLU A 91 -14.10 24.10 11.06
C GLU A 91 -14.98 23.53 12.19
N LYS A 92 -15.95 22.66 11.85
CA LYS A 92 -16.81 22.02 12.84
C LYS A 92 -16.07 21.02 13.72
N ILE A 93 -15.16 20.21 13.15
CA ILE A 93 -14.31 19.29 13.90
C ILE A 93 -13.49 20.08 14.94
N LYS A 94 -12.90 21.21 14.55
CA LYS A 94 -12.20 22.12 15.47
C LYS A 94 -13.12 22.71 16.54
N LYS A 95 -14.34 23.13 16.17
CA LYS A 95 -15.35 23.66 17.10
C LYS A 95 -15.71 22.66 18.18
N TYR A 96 -15.91 21.39 17.80
CA TYR A 96 -16.26 20.31 18.73
C TYR A 96 -15.03 19.67 19.41
N LYS A 97 -13.81 20.14 19.10
CA LYS A 97 -12.54 19.64 19.66
C LYS A 97 -12.40 18.11 19.55
N LEU A 98 -12.80 17.56 18.41
CA LEU A 98 -12.72 16.12 18.16
C LEU A 98 -11.27 15.77 17.73
N ASP A 99 -10.72 14.72 18.35
CA ASP A 99 -9.39 14.21 18.04
C ASP A 99 -9.46 13.28 16.82
N MET A 100 -9.71 13.88 15.66
CA MET A 100 -9.82 13.19 14.37
C MET A 100 -9.24 14.07 13.26
N ASN A 101 -8.65 13.43 12.27
CA ASN A 101 -8.11 14.10 11.09
C ASN A 101 -8.99 13.81 9.88
N LEU A 102 -9.65 14.83 9.32
CA LEU A 102 -10.46 14.71 8.11
C LEU A 102 -9.53 14.60 6.90
N THR A 103 -9.65 13.51 6.16
CA THR A 103 -8.80 13.20 5.00
C THR A 103 -9.45 13.59 3.68
N GLU A 104 -10.72 13.26 3.48
CA GLU A 104 -11.43 13.50 2.23
C GLU A 104 -12.96 13.60 2.47
N VAL A 105 -13.64 14.29 1.56
CA VAL A 105 -15.09 14.31 1.49
C VAL A 105 -15.53 13.86 0.10
N GLU A 106 -16.54 13.01 0.01
CA GLU A 106 -17.02 12.44 -1.23
C GLU A 106 -18.53 12.58 -1.34
N TYR A 107 -19.01 13.27 -2.38
CA TYR A 107 -20.41 13.25 -2.77
C TYR A 107 -20.68 12.03 -3.66
N LYS A 108 -21.74 11.29 -3.37
CA LYS A 108 -22.23 10.27 -4.31
C LYS A 108 -22.74 10.94 -5.57
N PHE A 109 -22.60 10.26 -6.70
CA PHE A 109 -22.94 10.80 -8.01
C PHE A 109 -24.39 11.28 -8.08
N ASP A 110 -25.31 10.58 -7.42
CA ASP A 110 -26.73 10.92 -7.31
C ASP A 110 -27.06 11.95 -6.21
N ASN A 111 -26.06 12.46 -5.50
CA ASN A 111 -26.18 13.34 -4.35
C ASN A 111 -27.02 12.76 -3.19
N SER A 112 -27.23 11.46 -3.13
CA SER A 112 -28.03 10.80 -2.08
C SER A 112 -27.39 10.87 -0.70
N LYS A 113 -26.04 10.89 -0.66
CA LYS A 113 -25.26 10.99 0.58
C LYS A 113 -23.90 11.64 0.37
N ILE A 114 -23.35 12.13 1.49
CA ILE A 114 -21.98 12.65 1.57
C ILE A 114 -21.20 11.77 2.55
N ILE A 115 -20.04 11.31 2.14
CA ILE A 115 -19.15 10.49 2.95
C ILE A 115 -17.94 11.33 3.36
N PHE A 116 -17.66 11.39 4.67
CA PHE A 116 -16.51 12.06 5.25
C PHE A 116 -15.51 11.00 5.72
N PHE A 117 -14.36 10.92 5.07
CA PHE A 117 -13.30 9.98 5.44
C PHE A 117 -12.38 10.63 6.46
N PHE A 118 -12.07 9.93 7.53
CA PHE A 118 -11.24 10.43 8.60
C PHE A 118 -10.34 9.34 9.20
N THR A 119 -9.26 9.77 9.86
CA THR A 119 -8.43 8.92 10.72
C THR A 119 -8.55 9.37 12.16
N ALA A 120 -8.43 8.44 13.11
CA ALA A 120 -8.39 8.70 14.54
C ALA A 120 -7.74 7.52 15.26
N ASP A 121 -7.07 7.81 16.39
CA ASP A 121 -6.37 6.79 17.19
C ASP A 121 -7.32 5.95 18.06
N GLY A 122 -8.58 6.36 18.20
CA GLY A 122 -9.57 5.70 19.03
C GLY A 122 -11.00 5.95 18.61
N ARG A 123 -11.93 5.50 19.43
CA ARG A 123 -13.37 5.71 19.21
C ARG A 123 -13.76 7.16 19.51
N ILE A 124 -14.33 7.83 18.52
CA ILE A 124 -14.78 9.23 18.61
C ILE A 124 -16.30 9.31 18.73
N ASP A 125 -16.79 10.19 19.61
CA ASP A 125 -18.22 10.53 19.64
C ASP A 125 -18.51 11.71 18.71
N PHE A 126 -18.99 11.40 17.53
CA PHE A 126 -19.29 12.37 16.48
C PHE A 126 -20.79 12.68 16.32
N ARG A 127 -21.66 12.33 17.30
CA ARG A 127 -23.11 12.51 17.19
C ARG A 127 -23.52 13.96 16.95
N GLU A 128 -22.91 14.91 17.66
CA GLU A 128 -23.20 16.33 17.49
C GLU A 128 -22.64 16.87 16.16
N LEU A 129 -21.46 16.40 15.74
CA LEU A 129 -20.86 16.72 14.44
C LEU A 129 -21.79 16.30 13.30
N VAL A 130 -22.32 15.06 13.34
CA VAL A 130 -23.22 14.53 12.29
C VAL A 130 -24.50 15.36 12.22
N LYS A 131 -25.12 15.71 13.35
CA LYS A 131 -26.33 16.54 13.37
C LYS A 131 -26.09 17.92 12.75
N ASP A 132 -24.96 18.54 13.10
CA ASP A 132 -24.59 19.87 12.60
C ASP A 132 -24.24 19.84 11.10
N LEU A 133 -23.55 18.81 10.62
CA LEU A 133 -23.29 18.61 9.20
C LEU A 133 -24.59 18.32 8.41
N ALA A 134 -25.47 17.48 8.95
CA ALA A 134 -26.75 17.18 8.32
C ALA A 134 -27.66 18.43 8.20
N ALA A 135 -27.63 19.31 9.20
CA ALA A 135 -28.37 20.58 9.16
C ALA A 135 -27.84 21.52 8.05
N VAL A 136 -26.52 21.54 7.81
CA VAL A 136 -25.89 22.38 6.78
C VAL A 136 -26.15 21.82 5.38
N PHE A 137 -25.87 20.54 5.18
CA PHE A 137 -25.89 19.94 3.83
C PHE A 137 -27.24 19.40 3.41
N ARG A 138 -28.17 19.23 4.36
CA ARG A 138 -29.53 18.68 4.14
C ARG A 138 -29.53 17.36 3.36
N THR A 139 -28.49 16.56 3.56
CA THR A 139 -28.24 15.29 2.87
C THR A 139 -27.81 14.27 3.92
N ARG A 140 -27.95 12.99 3.63
CA ARG A 140 -27.46 11.91 4.50
C ARG A 140 -25.96 12.00 4.66
N ILE A 141 -25.50 12.08 5.91
CA ILE A 141 -24.07 12.14 6.27
C ILE A 141 -23.61 10.75 6.72
N GLU A 142 -22.51 10.31 6.17
CA GLU A 142 -21.80 9.10 6.56
C GLU A 142 -20.37 9.47 6.97
N LEU A 143 -19.98 9.12 8.19
CA LEU A 143 -18.59 9.26 8.68
C LEU A 143 -17.91 7.91 8.58
N ARG A 144 -16.79 7.84 7.87
CA ARG A 144 -16.04 6.60 7.64
C ARG A 144 -14.62 6.74 8.13
N GLN A 145 -14.29 5.97 9.15
CA GLN A 145 -12.90 5.86 9.59
C GLN A 145 -12.10 5.04 8.59
N ILE A 146 -10.91 5.50 8.26
CA ILE A 146 -9.97 4.83 7.36
C ILE A 146 -8.64 4.60 8.07
N GLY A 147 -7.89 3.60 7.61
CA GLY A 147 -6.56 3.33 8.12
C GLY A 147 -5.53 4.37 7.66
N VAL A 148 -4.45 4.53 8.43
CA VAL A 148 -3.36 5.49 8.13
C VAL A 148 -2.70 5.28 6.76
N ARG A 149 -2.66 4.04 6.25
CA ARG A 149 -2.17 3.77 4.89
C ARG A 149 -3.13 4.28 3.83
N ASP A 150 -4.43 4.15 4.03
CA ASP A 150 -5.45 4.64 3.10
C ASP A 150 -5.50 6.16 3.09
N GLU A 151 -5.27 6.81 4.24
CA GLU A 151 -5.06 8.25 4.33
C GLU A 151 -3.88 8.68 3.46
N VAL A 152 -2.70 8.09 3.66
CA VAL A 152 -1.51 8.39 2.88
C VAL A 152 -1.72 8.08 1.38
N LYS A 153 -2.47 7.02 1.04
CA LYS A 153 -2.85 6.71 -0.34
C LYS A 153 -3.69 7.83 -0.97
N LYS A 154 -4.57 8.47 -0.21
CA LYS A 154 -5.42 9.59 -0.68
C LYS A 154 -4.63 10.89 -0.83
N ILE A 155 -3.74 11.18 0.12
CA ILE A 155 -2.88 12.38 0.09
C ILE A 155 -1.84 12.28 -1.02
N GLY A 156 -1.29 11.10 -1.25
CA GLY A 156 -0.22 10.86 -2.21
C GLY A 156 1.17 11.22 -1.67
N GLY A 157 2.16 11.22 -2.56
CA GLY A 157 3.53 11.61 -2.25
C GLY A 157 4.58 10.65 -2.77
N ASN A 158 5.83 10.87 -2.36
CA ASN A 158 6.97 10.05 -2.74
C ASN A 158 7.54 9.30 -1.53
N GLY A 159 8.01 8.09 -1.77
CA GLY A 159 8.72 7.30 -0.77
C GLY A 159 10.16 7.76 -0.60
N VAL A 160 10.86 7.20 0.39
CA VAL A 160 12.30 7.43 0.62
C VAL A 160 13.17 7.05 -0.58
N CYS A 161 12.67 6.21 -1.49
CA CYS A 161 13.31 5.83 -2.74
C CYS A 161 13.17 6.88 -3.86
N GLY A 162 12.47 8.01 -3.62
CA GLY A 162 12.21 9.06 -4.60
C GLY A 162 11.11 8.76 -5.63
N ARG A 163 10.49 7.56 -5.58
CA ARG A 163 9.38 7.18 -6.46
C ARG A 163 8.05 7.49 -5.78
N GLU A 164 6.99 7.63 -6.58
CA GLU A 164 5.61 7.66 -6.08
C GLU A 164 5.37 6.47 -5.14
N LEU A 165 4.61 6.68 -4.07
CA LEU A 165 4.28 5.65 -3.09
C LEU A 165 3.69 4.41 -3.78
N CYS A 166 4.16 3.22 -3.39
CA CYS A 166 3.71 1.95 -3.97
C CYS A 166 2.18 1.79 -3.86
N CYS A 167 1.59 2.20 -2.72
CA CYS A 167 0.15 2.18 -2.50
C CYS A 167 -0.63 3.15 -3.42
N CYS A 168 -0.01 4.20 -3.93
CA CYS A 168 -0.64 5.15 -4.85
C CYS A 168 -0.53 4.70 -6.32
N SER A 169 0.56 3.98 -6.66
CA SER A 169 0.88 3.64 -8.04
C SER A 169 0.37 2.26 -8.47
N PHE A 170 0.79 1.18 -7.85
CA PHE A 170 0.53 -0.17 -8.35
C PHE A 170 0.12 -1.20 -7.30
N LEU A 171 0.42 -0.95 -6.01
CA LEU A 171 0.17 -1.93 -4.96
C LEU A 171 -1.21 -1.72 -4.35
N ASP A 172 -2.14 -2.60 -4.67
CA ASP A 172 -3.53 -2.54 -4.18
C ASP A 172 -3.81 -3.55 -3.06
N ASN A 173 -3.09 -4.68 -3.04
CA ASN A 173 -3.22 -5.70 -2.01
C ASN A 173 -2.05 -5.59 -1.03
N PHE A 174 -2.36 -5.58 0.26
CA PHE A 174 -1.37 -5.46 1.32
C PHE A 174 -1.37 -6.73 2.16
N GLU A 175 -0.18 -7.28 2.36
CA GLU A 175 0.07 -8.39 3.26
C GLU A 175 0.91 -7.90 4.43
N ALA A 176 0.89 -8.65 5.53
CA ALA A 176 1.70 -8.35 6.71
C ALA A 176 3.19 -8.29 6.38
N VAL A 177 3.85 -7.26 6.86
CA VAL A 177 5.30 -7.05 6.72
C VAL A 177 5.98 -7.36 8.05
N SER A 178 7.08 -8.10 8.02
CA SER A 178 7.85 -8.41 9.21
C SER A 178 9.25 -7.81 9.18
N ILE A 179 9.83 -7.58 10.35
CA ILE A 179 11.21 -7.12 10.51
C ILE A 179 12.20 -8.11 9.90
N LYS A 180 11.88 -9.40 9.92
CA LYS A 180 12.68 -10.44 9.29
C LYS A 180 12.91 -10.15 7.81
N MET A 181 11.89 -9.67 7.09
CA MET A 181 12.01 -9.27 5.69
C MET A 181 13.02 -8.14 5.50
N ALA A 182 13.02 -7.14 6.38
CA ALA A 182 13.99 -6.04 6.32
C ALA A 182 15.43 -6.54 6.55
N LYS A 183 15.64 -7.47 7.50
CA LYS A 183 16.94 -8.12 7.74
C LYS A 183 17.42 -8.92 6.52
N GLU A 184 16.57 -9.74 5.94
CA GLU A 184 16.88 -10.55 4.77
C GLU A 184 17.21 -9.70 3.53
N GLN A 185 16.61 -8.52 3.45
CA GLN A 185 16.87 -7.54 2.38
C GLN A 185 18.04 -6.61 2.67
N ASN A 186 18.76 -6.80 3.79
CA ASN A 186 19.87 -5.95 4.23
C ASN A 186 19.51 -4.46 4.34
N VAL A 187 18.27 -4.16 4.73
CA VAL A 187 17.82 -2.81 5.03
C VAL A 187 18.18 -2.48 6.49
N SER A 188 18.68 -1.28 6.73
CA SER A 188 18.94 -0.81 8.10
C SER A 188 17.68 -0.89 8.94
N LEU A 189 17.78 -1.43 10.16
CA LEU A 189 16.65 -1.58 11.08
C LEU A 189 16.23 -0.27 11.77
N ASN A 190 16.85 0.84 11.41
CA ASN A 190 16.43 2.15 11.89
C ASN A 190 14.97 2.42 11.47
N PRO A 191 14.04 2.68 12.40
CA PRO A 191 12.63 2.94 12.11
C PRO A 191 12.42 3.98 11.01
N SER A 192 13.22 5.05 10.97
CA SER A 192 13.14 6.08 9.92
C SER A 192 13.49 5.58 8.51
N LYS A 193 14.14 4.41 8.38
CA LYS A 193 14.57 3.83 7.11
C LYS A 193 13.68 2.68 6.63
N ILE A 194 12.92 2.06 7.54
CA ILE A 194 12.04 0.92 7.22
C ILE A 194 10.56 1.24 7.35
N SER A 195 10.21 2.41 7.92
CA SER A 195 8.82 2.88 7.96
C SER A 195 8.46 3.66 6.71
N GLY A 196 7.26 3.43 6.21
CA GLY A 196 6.66 4.24 5.16
C GLY A 196 6.08 5.56 5.69
N ASN A 197 5.61 6.43 4.79
CA ASN A 197 4.95 7.69 5.16
C ASN A 197 3.68 7.49 6.02
N CYS A 198 3.10 6.30 6.01
CA CYS A 198 1.98 5.90 6.85
C CYS A 198 2.39 5.46 8.28
N GLY A 199 3.66 5.56 8.65
CA GLY A 199 4.18 5.13 9.96
C GLY A 199 4.33 3.62 10.14
N ARG A 200 3.87 2.80 9.18
CA ARG A 200 4.01 1.33 9.19
C ARG A 200 5.23 0.88 8.42
N LEU A 201 5.62 -0.40 8.57
CA LEU A 201 6.68 -0.98 7.78
C LEU A 201 6.40 -0.81 6.26
N MET A 202 7.46 -0.57 5.49
CA MET A 202 7.35 -0.33 4.04
C MET A 202 6.80 -1.56 3.32
N CYS A 203 5.69 -1.38 2.61
CA CYS A 203 5.02 -2.45 1.86
C CYS A 203 5.87 -3.04 0.71
N CYS A 204 6.85 -2.30 0.20
CA CYS A 204 7.79 -2.81 -0.80
C CYS A 204 8.68 -3.95 -0.25
N LEU A 205 8.92 -4.02 1.06
CA LEU A 205 9.65 -5.14 1.67
C LEU A 205 8.95 -6.47 1.39
N LYS A 206 7.64 -6.54 1.60
CA LYS A 206 6.86 -7.75 1.28
C LYS A 206 6.76 -8.00 -0.22
N TYR A 207 6.57 -6.94 -1.01
CA TYR A 207 6.47 -7.05 -2.46
C TYR A 207 7.72 -7.67 -3.10
N GLU A 208 8.91 -7.33 -2.59
CA GLU A 208 10.18 -7.81 -3.10
C GLU A 208 10.66 -9.11 -2.43
N GLN A 209 10.02 -9.56 -1.33
CA GLN A 209 10.48 -10.64 -0.47
C GLN A 209 10.81 -11.94 -1.22
N ASN A 210 9.93 -12.37 -2.12
CA ASN A 210 10.10 -13.63 -2.86
C ASN A 210 11.40 -13.65 -3.67
N VAL A 211 11.78 -12.49 -4.26
CA VAL A 211 13.02 -12.36 -5.04
C VAL A 211 14.25 -12.51 -4.14
N TYR A 212 14.20 -11.91 -2.94
CA TYR A 212 15.31 -12.02 -1.98
C TYR A 212 15.42 -13.45 -1.43
N GLU A 213 14.29 -14.08 -1.07
CA GLU A 213 14.29 -15.47 -0.58
C GLU A 213 14.89 -16.45 -1.59
N ASP A 214 14.54 -16.33 -2.86
CA ASP A 214 15.08 -17.20 -3.91
C ASP A 214 16.61 -17.03 -4.10
N LYS A 215 17.09 -15.80 -3.97
CA LYS A 215 18.52 -15.52 -4.05
C LYS A 215 19.27 -15.99 -2.81
N LEU A 216 18.71 -15.75 -1.62
CA LEU A 216 19.32 -16.16 -0.34
C LEU A 216 19.46 -17.68 -0.21
N LYS A 217 18.61 -18.49 -0.85
CA LYS A 217 18.77 -19.96 -0.88
C LYS A 217 20.06 -20.41 -1.57
N ARG A 218 20.58 -19.60 -2.48
CA ARG A 218 21.79 -19.91 -3.30
C ARG A 218 23.05 -19.22 -2.80
N LEU A 219 22.92 -18.16 -2.01
CA LEU A 219 24.03 -17.36 -1.51
C LEU A 219 24.54 -17.89 -0.17
N PRO A 220 25.85 -17.78 0.14
CA PRO A 220 26.38 -18.08 1.47
C PRO A 220 25.84 -17.09 2.50
N LYS A 221 25.83 -17.50 3.76
CA LYS A 221 25.49 -16.58 4.86
C LYS A 221 26.68 -15.66 5.17
N ILE A 222 26.40 -14.49 5.76
CA ILE A 222 27.45 -13.62 6.32
C ILE A 222 28.17 -14.41 7.43
N GLY A 223 29.50 -14.39 7.43
CA GLY A 223 30.33 -15.20 8.33
C GLY A 223 30.68 -16.60 7.80
N ALA A 224 30.10 -17.03 6.67
CA ALA A 224 30.44 -18.31 6.06
C ALA A 224 31.90 -18.35 5.58
N ILE A 225 32.52 -19.53 5.65
CA ILE A 225 33.86 -19.78 5.08
C ILE A 225 33.66 -20.19 3.63
N VAL A 226 34.35 -19.51 2.76
CA VAL A 226 34.24 -19.70 1.30
C VAL A 226 35.63 -19.82 0.67
N LYS A 227 35.70 -20.56 -0.44
CA LYS A 227 36.91 -20.68 -1.29
C LYS A 227 36.71 -19.87 -2.56
N THR A 228 37.72 -19.07 -2.89
CA THR A 228 37.77 -18.22 -4.08
C THR A 228 39.10 -18.50 -4.84
N GLU A 229 39.34 -17.82 -5.94
CA GLU A 229 40.64 -17.89 -6.67
C GLU A 229 41.80 -17.42 -5.81
N ASP A 230 41.61 -16.44 -4.93
CA ASP A 230 42.66 -15.90 -4.06
C ASP A 230 42.81 -16.69 -2.73
N GLY A 231 42.11 -17.81 -2.57
CA GLY A 231 42.18 -18.66 -1.38
C GLY A 231 40.92 -18.76 -0.57
N GLU A 232 41.08 -19.18 0.71
CA GLU A 232 39.98 -19.30 1.65
C GLU A 232 39.79 -17.99 2.41
N GLY A 233 38.52 -17.56 2.54
CA GLY A 233 38.15 -16.34 3.25
C GLY A 233 36.77 -16.43 3.92
N THR A 234 36.44 -15.40 4.66
CA THR A 234 35.14 -15.29 5.37
C THR A 234 34.25 -14.27 4.68
N VAL A 235 32.99 -14.61 4.48
CA VAL A 235 32.01 -13.69 3.92
C VAL A 235 31.76 -12.54 4.89
N ASP A 236 32.06 -11.31 4.46
CA ASP A 236 31.85 -10.11 5.25
C ASP A 236 30.50 -9.44 4.96
N SER A 237 30.17 -9.28 3.68
CA SER A 237 28.88 -8.72 3.26
C SER A 237 28.44 -9.25 1.90
N ILE A 238 27.15 -9.17 1.62
CA ILE A 238 26.54 -9.69 0.39
C ILE A 238 25.62 -8.64 -0.21
N GLN A 239 25.78 -8.38 -1.51
CA GLN A 239 24.82 -7.62 -2.29
C GLN A 239 23.84 -8.61 -2.95
N THR A 240 22.78 -8.98 -2.26
CA THR A 240 21.86 -10.07 -2.61
C THR A 240 21.33 -9.97 -4.05
N LEU A 241 20.82 -8.80 -4.47
CA LEU A 241 20.25 -8.62 -5.81
C LEU A 241 21.29 -8.74 -6.93
N LYS A 242 22.51 -8.26 -6.68
CA LYS A 242 23.64 -8.32 -7.66
C LYS A 242 24.40 -9.63 -7.58
N GLU A 243 24.15 -10.46 -6.55
CA GLU A 243 24.87 -11.70 -6.26
C GLU A 243 26.39 -11.49 -6.15
N ILE A 244 26.77 -10.36 -5.53
CA ILE A 244 28.18 -10.01 -5.28
C ILE A 244 28.48 -10.22 -3.81
N ILE A 245 29.52 -11.00 -3.54
CA ILE A 245 29.99 -11.37 -2.21
C ILE A 245 31.28 -10.64 -1.91
N ARG A 246 31.34 -9.93 -0.77
CA ARG A 246 32.59 -9.37 -0.25
C ARG A 246 33.19 -10.37 0.72
N VAL A 247 34.37 -10.83 0.40
CA VAL A 247 35.14 -11.81 1.18
C VAL A 247 36.27 -11.10 1.88
N LYS A 248 36.47 -11.42 3.15
CA LYS A 248 37.52 -10.98 4.02
C LYS A 248 38.59 -12.07 4.08
N PHE A 249 39.83 -11.71 3.74
CA PHE A 249 41.00 -12.57 3.84
C PHE A 249 41.91 -12.09 4.97
N LYS A 250 42.59 -13.03 5.64
CA LYS A 250 43.64 -12.76 6.62
C LYS A 250 44.95 -13.27 6.06
N ASP A 251 45.93 -12.38 5.98
CA ASP A 251 47.31 -12.72 5.60
C ASP A 251 48.23 -12.23 6.73
N GLY A 252 48.56 -13.14 7.66
CA GLY A 252 49.22 -12.78 8.92
C GLY A 252 48.40 -11.82 9.76
N ASP A 253 48.94 -10.61 10.05
CA ASP A 253 48.28 -9.54 10.77
C ASP A 253 47.45 -8.62 9.86
N ASP A 254 47.61 -8.73 8.55
CA ASP A 254 46.91 -7.90 7.57
C ASP A 254 45.55 -8.51 7.21
N THR A 255 44.60 -7.63 6.97
CA THR A 255 43.24 -7.98 6.53
C THR A 255 42.89 -7.23 5.26
N PHE A 256 42.54 -7.97 4.19
CA PHE A 256 42.08 -7.34 2.96
C PHE A 256 40.73 -7.89 2.53
N TYR A 257 40.04 -7.10 1.70
CA TYR A 257 38.67 -7.38 1.24
C TYR A 257 38.63 -7.38 -0.28
N LYS A 258 38.00 -8.41 -0.85
CA LYS A 258 37.79 -8.49 -2.30
C LYS A 258 36.35 -8.88 -2.61
N ARG A 259 35.85 -8.49 -3.78
CA ARG A 259 34.47 -8.77 -4.21
C ARG A 259 34.51 -9.79 -5.33
N TYR A 260 33.61 -10.78 -5.21
CA TYR A 260 33.44 -11.85 -6.20
C TYR A 260 31.97 -12.01 -6.58
N PRO A 261 31.66 -12.35 -7.83
CA PRO A 261 30.33 -12.85 -8.17
C PRO A 261 30.09 -14.20 -7.46
N ALA A 262 28.85 -14.48 -7.09
CA ALA A 262 28.48 -15.70 -6.36
C ALA A 262 28.84 -16.98 -7.14
N SER A 263 28.91 -16.92 -8.47
CA SER A 263 29.31 -18.03 -9.36
C SER A 263 30.74 -18.48 -9.18
N GLU A 264 31.61 -17.60 -8.70
CA GLU A 264 33.07 -17.86 -8.52
C GLU A 264 33.42 -18.27 -7.09
N VAL A 265 32.42 -18.32 -6.20
CA VAL A 265 32.63 -18.60 -4.78
C VAL A 265 32.06 -19.97 -4.42
N LYS A 266 32.91 -20.85 -3.86
CA LYS A 266 32.49 -22.16 -3.34
C LYS A 266 32.33 -22.11 -1.85
N ILE A 267 31.15 -22.47 -1.34
CA ILE A 267 30.87 -22.52 0.11
C ILE A 267 31.56 -23.76 0.71
N ILE A 268 32.46 -23.55 1.67
CA ILE A 268 33.10 -24.62 2.44
C ILE A 268 32.25 -24.92 3.67
N LYS A 269 31.94 -23.90 4.46
CA LYS A 269 31.16 -24.02 5.70
C LYS A 269 30.20 -22.84 5.84
N ASN A 270 28.92 -23.14 5.94
CA ASN A 270 27.88 -22.11 6.06
C ASN A 270 27.59 -21.84 7.54
N ILE A 271 28.43 -21.03 8.20
CA ILE A 271 28.27 -20.62 9.59
C ILE A 271 27.67 -19.23 9.57
N GLY A 272 26.45 -19.06 10.12
CA GLY A 272 25.85 -17.74 10.30
C GLY A 272 26.48 -17.01 11.49
N ARG A 273 26.64 -15.71 11.40
CA ARG A 273 27.08 -14.85 12.50
C ARG A 273 25.93 -14.72 13.50
N GLU A 274 26.10 -15.21 14.74
CA GLU A 274 25.14 -15.11 15.84
C GLU A 274 25.32 -13.83 16.69
N GLU A 275 25.96 -12.80 16.21
CA GLU A 275 26.11 -11.55 16.96
C GLU A 275 25.06 -10.52 16.53
N ILE A 276 24.05 -10.36 17.39
CA ILE A 276 23.10 -9.26 17.29
C ILE A 276 23.75 -8.04 17.95
N ASP A 277 23.94 -6.97 17.16
CA ASP A 277 24.46 -5.67 17.60
C ASP A 277 23.60 -5.14 18.76
N PRO A 278 24.20 -4.60 19.85
CA PRO A 278 23.44 -4.03 20.96
C PRO A 278 22.41 -2.96 20.53
N GLU A 279 22.74 -2.14 19.55
CA GLU A 279 21.81 -1.15 18.95
C GLU A 279 20.61 -1.81 18.26
N GLU A 280 20.78 -3.01 17.69
CA GLU A 280 19.68 -3.78 17.12
C GLU A 280 18.67 -4.29 18.17
N LYS A 281 19.10 -4.50 19.42
CA LYS A 281 18.19 -4.94 20.51
C LYS A 281 17.26 -3.84 20.99
N GLU A 282 17.69 -2.60 20.97
CA GLU A 282 16.88 -1.44 21.38
C GLU A 282 15.83 -1.14 20.30
N HIS A 283 16.23 -1.12 19.05
CA HIS A 283 15.33 -0.98 17.91
C HIS A 283 14.35 -2.16 17.74
N ALA A 284 14.73 -3.38 18.18
CA ALA A 284 13.84 -4.54 18.10
C ALA A 284 12.59 -4.39 18.98
N LYS A 285 12.65 -3.61 20.07
CA LYS A 285 11.48 -3.32 20.93
C LYS A 285 10.50 -2.36 20.26
N GLU A 286 10.99 -1.26 19.70
CA GLU A 286 10.16 -0.30 18.96
C GLU A 286 9.49 -0.96 17.74
N LEU A 287 10.22 -1.84 17.08
CA LEU A 287 9.73 -2.58 15.92
C LEU A 287 8.68 -3.64 16.30
N ALA A 288 8.78 -4.24 17.49
CA ALA A 288 7.74 -5.14 18.00
C ALA A 288 6.43 -4.41 18.31
N GLU A 289 6.48 -3.11 18.62
CA GLU A 289 5.29 -2.27 18.75
C GLU A 289 4.66 -1.96 17.39
N LEU A 290 5.47 -1.69 16.37
CA LEU A 290 4.98 -1.49 14.99
C LEU A 290 4.28 -2.75 14.44
N GLU A 291 4.84 -3.94 14.68
CA GLU A 291 4.19 -5.20 14.30
C GLU A 291 2.86 -5.44 15.04
N LYS A 292 2.76 -5.03 16.32
CA LYS A 292 1.51 -5.10 17.05
C LYS A 292 0.43 -4.18 16.48
N LEU A 293 0.81 -2.98 16.08
CA LEU A 293 -0.09 -2.02 15.43
C LEU A 293 -0.58 -2.55 14.08
N GLU A 294 0.28 -3.18 13.28
CA GLU A 294 -0.14 -3.80 12.02
C GLU A 294 -1.17 -4.92 12.22
N LYS A 295 -0.95 -5.78 13.23
CA LYS A 295 -1.89 -6.87 13.56
C LYS A 295 -3.25 -6.37 14.08
N LEU A 296 -3.27 -5.23 14.78
CA LEU A 296 -4.53 -4.62 15.25
C LEU A 296 -5.37 -4.09 14.09
N ASP A 297 -4.73 -3.52 13.06
CA ASP A 297 -5.43 -3.00 11.88
C ASP A 297 -5.93 -4.11 10.93
N GLU A 298 -5.24 -5.25 10.87
CA GLU A 298 -5.72 -6.40 10.11
C GLU A 298 -7.00 -6.98 10.74
N ARG A 299 -7.09 -6.98 12.07
CA ARG A 299 -8.31 -7.40 12.80
C ARG A 299 -9.46 -6.42 12.58
N ALA A 300 -9.20 -5.11 12.56
CA ALA A 300 -10.23 -4.11 12.30
C ALA A 300 -10.79 -4.20 10.86
N LYS A 301 -10.01 -4.72 9.89
CA LYS A 301 -10.47 -4.92 8.51
C LYS A 301 -11.30 -6.17 8.31
N SER A 302 -11.05 -7.24 9.08
CA SER A 302 -11.83 -8.49 9.00
C SER A 302 -13.26 -8.31 9.54
N ASP A 303 -13.46 -7.37 10.46
CA ASP A 303 -14.79 -7.10 11.04
C ASP A 303 -15.67 -6.17 10.14
N ASP A 304 -15.06 -5.47 9.15
CA ASP A 304 -15.79 -4.60 8.21
C ASP A 304 -16.19 -5.32 6.90
N ASP A 305 -15.61 -6.48 6.58
CA ASP A 305 -15.95 -7.25 5.38
C ASP A 305 -17.18 -8.19 5.59
N ASP A 306 -17.67 -8.34 6.82
CA ASP A 306 -18.82 -9.19 7.20
C ASP A 306 -20.15 -8.42 7.37
N ILE A 307 -20.25 -7.12 6.96
CA ILE A 307 -21.48 -6.33 7.03
C ILE A 307 -21.97 -5.86 5.66
#